data_bfd1ef878544620962e631008bae9d49
#
_entry.id   bfd1ef878544620962e631008bae9d49
#
_cell.length_a   1.000
_cell.length_b   1.000
_cell.length_c   1.000
_cell.angle_alpha   90.00
_cell.angle_beta   90.00
_cell.angle_gamma   90.00
#
_symmetry.space_group_name_H-M   'P 1'
#
loop_
_entity.id
_entity.type
_entity.pdbx_description
1 polymer ?
#
loop_
_entity_poly.entity_id
_entity_poly.type
_entity_poly.pdbx_seq_one_letter_code
_entity_poly.pdbx_strand_id
1 'polypeptide(L)'
;VAGCGAAELNGLHILQAAEDDWVLVPALCRTLDSQTAVVTVLRTVPDMDFVVEQGNRLWGCKYGIVDGQAVNEIYACALGDFRNWNSFAGLSTDSYAATRGSDGPFTGAAACMGGVVFFKENCMERIYPAAGGGHQIVTVPCSGVRKGAERTVAVADGVVYYLGNDGVYAFDGSMPVCVSRALGDKRYTGGVAGGESGRYRMYPVDAAGETE
;
A
#
# COMPACT_ATOMS: atom_id res chain seq x y z
N VAL A 1 -8.97 -8.56 20.96
CA VAL A 1 -9.68 -9.66 21.62
C VAL A 1 -10.85 -9.10 22.40
N ALA A 2 -12.00 -9.69 22.31
CA ALA A 2 -13.18 -9.34 23.09
C ALA A 2 -13.98 -10.60 23.45
N GLY A 3 -14.72 -10.54 24.56
CA GLY A 3 -15.57 -11.65 25.03
C GLY A 3 -14.84 -12.72 25.84
N CYS A 4 -13.58 -12.51 26.18
CA CYS A 4 -12.86 -13.41 27.07
C CYS A 4 -13.32 -13.22 28.52
N GLY A 5 -13.53 -14.32 29.27
CA GLY A 5 -13.93 -14.25 30.68
C GLY A 5 -12.86 -13.66 31.60
N ALA A 6 -11.58 -13.78 31.24
CA ALA A 6 -10.50 -13.05 31.89
C ALA A 6 -10.40 -11.63 31.32
N ALA A 7 -10.68 -10.64 32.13
CA ALA A 7 -10.72 -9.23 31.68
C ALA A 7 -9.38 -8.77 31.07
N GLU A 8 -8.28 -9.29 31.57
CA GLU A 8 -6.91 -8.98 31.15
C GLU A 8 -6.62 -9.43 29.70
N LEU A 9 -7.37 -10.38 29.17
CA LEU A 9 -7.25 -10.87 27.80
C LEU A 9 -8.08 -10.04 26.81
N ASN A 10 -9.01 -9.21 27.27
CA ASN A 10 -9.75 -8.32 26.40
C ASN A 10 -8.94 -7.06 26.10
N GLY A 11 -9.01 -6.60 24.85
CA GLY A 11 -8.32 -5.41 24.41
C GLY A 11 -7.43 -5.64 23.21
N LEU A 12 -6.55 -4.69 22.97
CA LEU A 12 -5.52 -4.75 21.92
C LEU A 12 -4.30 -5.50 22.46
N HIS A 13 -3.86 -6.50 21.72
CA HIS A 13 -2.67 -7.28 22.02
C HIS A 13 -1.84 -7.45 20.75
N ILE A 14 -0.53 -7.43 20.90
CA ILE A 14 0.38 -7.87 19.84
C ILE A 14 0.43 -9.39 19.92
N LEU A 15 0.12 -10.06 18.82
CA LEU A 15 0.21 -11.51 18.77
C LEU A 15 1.67 -11.94 18.75
N GLN A 16 2.05 -12.86 19.61
CA GLN A 16 3.39 -13.48 19.61
C GLN A 16 3.45 -14.69 18.64
N ALA A 17 2.36 -15.41 18.54
CA ALA A 17 2.20 -16.51 17.59
C ALA A 17 0.71 -16.74 17.29
N ALA A 18 0.42 -17.31 16.14
CA ALA A 18 -0.92 -17.70 15.73
C ALA A 18 -0.84 -18.93 14.82
N GLU A 19 -1.77 -19.86 15.01
CA GLU A 19 -2.04 -20.99 14.12
C GLU A 19 -3.55 -21.04 13.83
N ASP A 20 -4.01 -22.04 13.11
CA ASP A 20 -5.39 -22.10 12.63
C ASP A 20 -6.45 -22.10 13.75
N ASP A 21 -6.10 -22.63 14.93
CA ASP A 21 -7.03 -22.85 16.03
C ASP A 21 -6.62 -22.16 17.35
N TRP A 22 -5.49 -21.47 17.40
CA TRP A 22 -5.06 -20.74 18.59
C TRP A 22 -4.24 -19.48 18.27
N VAL A 23 -4.24 -18.55 19.23
CA VAL A 23 -3.40 -17.34 19.22
C VAL A 23 -2.70 -17.19 20.57
N LEU A 24 -1.44 -16.77 20.56
CA LEU A 24 -0.67 -16.46 21.74
C LEU A 24 -0.58 -14.95 21.94
N VAL A 25 -1.14 -14.47 23.04
CA VAL A 25 -1.07 -13.06 23.45
C VAL A 25 -0.23 -12.92 24.71
N PRO A 26 0.69 -11.94 24.78
CA PRO A 26 1.50 -11.69 25.98
C PRO A 26 0.67 -10.94 27.02
N ALA A 27 -0.18 -11.64 27.75
CA ALA A 27 -0.97 -11.07 28.83
C ALA A 27 -0.70 -11.84 30.13
N LEU A 28 -0.54 -11.10 31.24
CA LEU A 28 -0.42 -11.68 32.57
C LEU A 28 -1.83 -11.97 33.10
N CYS A 29 -2.22 -13.24 33.05
CA CYS A 29 -3.48 -13.67 33.66
C CYS A 29 -3.24 -14.19 35.08
N ARG A 30 -4.03 -13.70 36.04
CA ARG A 30 -3.91 -14.10 37.46
C ARG A 30 -4.52 -15.46 37.74
N THR A 31 -5.54 -15.85 36.99
CA THR A 31 -6.21 -17.15 37.11
C THR A 31 -6.75 -17.56 35.74
N LEU A 32 -6.44 -18.76 35.32
CA LEU A 32 -7.01 -19.36 34.10
C LEU A 32 -7.84 -20.56 34.54
N ASP A 33 -9.12 -20.35 34.73
CA ASP A 33 -10.07 -21.44 34.62
C ASP A 33 -10.46 -21.58 33.14
N SER A 34 -10.43 -22.79 32.64
CA SER A 34 -10.93 -23.10 31.29
C SER A 34 -12.39 -22.69 31.19
N GLN A 35 -12.66 -21.62 30.46
CA GLN A 35 -14.01 -21.12 30.26
C GLN A 35 -14.39 -21.29 28.78
N THR A 36 -15.57 -21.82 28.55
CA THR A 36 -16.15 -21.78 27.20
C THR A 36 -16.78 -20.43 26.98
N ALA A 37 -16.15 -19.60 26.17
CA ALA A 37 -16.63 -18.29 25.77
C ALA A 37 -16.51 -18.09 24.27
N VAL A 38 -17.43 -17.31 23.69
CA VAL A 38 -17.25 -16.85 22.30
C VAL A 38 -16.29 -15.69 22.34
N VAL A 39 -15.07 -15.91 21.88
CA VAL A 39 -14.03 -14.88 21.81
C VAL A 39 -13.97 -14.33 20.40
N THR A 40 -14.07 -13.01 20.27
CA THR A 40 -13.88 -12.33 19.00
C THR A 40 -12.48 -11.76 18.94
N VAL A 41 -11.69 -12.18 17.95
CA VAL A 41 -10.37 -11.62 17.64
C VAL A 41 -10.50 -10.84 16.34
N LEU A 42 -10.25 -9.54 16.38
CA LEU A 42 -10.27 -8.68 15.20
C LEU A 42 -8.88 -8.08 15.01
N ARG A 43 -8.40 -8.10 13.78
CA ARG A 43 -7.21 -7.36 13.41
C ARG A 43 -7.56 -5.86 13.41
N THR A 44 -6.71 -5.02 13.97
CA THR A 44 -6.84 -3.57 13.81
C THR A 44 -6.57 -3.17 12.36
N VAL A 45 -7.05 -1.99 11.98
CA VAL A 45 -6.66 -1.39 10.71
C VAL A 45 -5.12 -1.35 10.65
N PRO A 46 -4.49 -1.91 9.62
CA PRO A 46 -3.03 -1.88 9.50
C PRO A 46 -2.51 -0.45 9.45
N ASP A 47 -1.32 -0.22 10.00
CA ASP A 47 -0.57 1.01 9.73
C ASP A 47 -0.11 0.98 8.26
N MET A 48 -0.36 2.06 7.51
CA MET A 48 -0.14 2.11 6.08
C MET A 48 0.59 3.39 5.68
N ASP A 49 1.58 3.26 4.79
CA ASP A 49 2.34 4.38 4.25
C ASP A 49 1.53 5.09 3.14
N PHE A 50 0.81 4.33 2.33
CA PHE A 50 -0.06 4.82 1.27
C PHE A 50 -1.38 4.05 1.27
N VAL A 51 -2.45 4.76 0.93
CA VAL A 51 -3.80 4.20 0.81
C VAL A 51 -4.43 4.68 -0.49
N VAL A 52 -5.14 3.79 -1.17
CA VAL A 52 -5.88 4.08 -2.40
C VAL A 52 -7.17 3.27 -2.43
N GLU A 53 -8.22 3.86 -2.96
CA GLU A 53 -9.50 3.17 -3.20
C GLU A 53 -9.52 2.58 -4.61
N GLN A 54 -9.91 1.31 -4.72
CA GLN A 54 -10.17 0.65 -5.99
C GLN A 54 -11.15 -0.50 -5.82
N GLY A 55 -12.18 -0.52 -6.67
CA GLY A 55 -13.15 -1.62 -6.71
C GLY A 55 -13.92 -1.80 -5.41
N ASN A 56 -14.35 -0.71 -4.79
CA ASN A 56 -15.07 -0.68 -3.52
C ASN A 56 -14.29 -1.31 -2.35
N ARG A 57 -12.95 -1.17 -2.38
CA ARG A 57 -12.01 -1.56 -1.33
C ARG A 57 -11.00 -0.46 -1.08
N LEU A 58 -10.54 -0.35 0.15
CA LEU A 58 -9.32 0.36 0.48
C LEU A 58 -8.14 -0.61 0.35
N TRP A 59 -7.14 -0.19 -0.37
CA TRP A 59 -5.85 -0.85 -0.51
C TRP A 59 -4.78 -0.02 0.16
N GLY A 60 -3.86 -0.67 0.86
CA GLY A 60 -2.75 0.00 1.51
C GLY A 60 -1.48 -0.79 1.45
N CYS A 61 -0.36 -0.14 1.75
CA CYS A 61 0.94 -0.78 1.81
C CYS A 61 1.74 -0.25 3.00
N LYS A 62 2.64 -1.08 3.51
CA LYS A 62 3.55 -0.74 4.61
C LYS A 62 4.92 -1.31 4.39
N TYR A 63 5.93 -0.48 4.67
CA TYR A 63 7.34 -0.88 4.68
C TYR A 63 8.04 -0.34 5.91
N GLY A 64 8.89 -1.13 6.54
CA GLY A 64 9.72 -0.71 7.66
C GLY A 64 9.60 -1.61 8.88
N ILE A 65 9.75 -1.05 10.05
CA ILE A 65 9.63 -1.77 11.32
C ILE A 65 8.32 -1.34 11.99
N VAL A 66 7.46 -2.31 12.23
CA VAL A 66 6.21 -2.14 12.98
C VAL A 66 6.27 -3.09 14.17
N ASP A 67 6.14 -2.56 15.38
CA ASP A 67 6.20 -3.34 16.63
C ASP A 67 7.42 -4.28 16.73
N GLY A 68 8.57 -3.82 16.21
CA GLY A 68 9.82 -4.57 16.22
C GLY A 68 9.95 -5.63 15.12
N GLN A 69 8.95 -5.78 14.26
CA GLN A 69 8.95 -6.71 13.13
C GLN A 69 9.18 -5.97 11.81
N ALA A 70 9.99 -6.57 10.95
CA ALA A 70 10.18 -6.06 9.60
C ALA A 70 8.92 -6.34 8.76
N VAL A 71 8.35 -5.29 8.19
CA VAL A 71 7.13 -5.34 7.39
C VAL A 71 7.43 -4.84 5.98
N ASN A 72 6.96 -5.56 4.99
CA ASN A 72 6.91 -5.18 3.58
C ASN A 72 5.65 -5.81 2.99
N GLU A 73 4.53 -5.17 3.18
CA GLU A 73 3.22 -5.79 2.99
C GLU A 73 2.27 -4.88 2.20
N ILE A 74 1.32 -5.54 1.56
CA ILE A 74 0.17 -4.93 0.89
C ILE A 74 -1.08 -5.49 1.51
N TYR A 75 -2.04 -4.64 1.80
CA TYR A 75 -3.30 -4.96 2.46
C TYR A 75 -4.50 -4.51 1.63
N ALA A 76 -5.64 -5.19 1.80
CA ALA A 76 -6.94 -4.66 1.42
C ALA A 76 -8.01 -5.01 2.45
N CYS A 77 -8.96 -4.09 2.64
CA CYS A 77 -10.14 -4.38 3.44
C CYS A 77 -11.07 -5.38 2.72
N ALA A 78 -12.05 -5.91 3.42
CA ALA A 78 -13.13 -6.68 2.80
C ALA A 78 -13.92 -5.82 1.79
N LEU A 79 -14.49 -6.46 0.79
CA LEU A 79 -15.29 -5.78 -0.24
C LEU A 79 -16.47 -5.03 0.38
N GLY A 80 -16.52 -3.71 0.16
CA GLY A 80 -17.59 -2.86 0.66
C GLY A 80 -17.54 -2.56 2.16
N ASP A 81 -16.55 -3.07 2.90
CA ASP A 81 -16.40 -2.82 4.32
C ASP A 81 -14.97 -2.39 4.68
N PHE A 82 -14.75 -1.08 4.69
CA PHE A 82 -13.44 -0.48 5.00
C PHE A 82 -12.96 -0.68 6.45
N ARG A 83 -13.82 -1.17 7.34
CA ARG A 83 -13.49 -1.49 8.73
C ARG A 83 -13.02 -2.93 8.91
N ASN A 84 -13.36 -3.80 7.96
CA ASN A 84 -13.05 -5.21 8.04
C ASN A 84 -11.73 -5.53 7.33
N TRP A 85 -10.72 -5.85 8.13
CA TRP A 85 -9.37 -6.24 7.68
C TRP A 85 -9.04 -7.69 8.11
N ASN A 86 -10.04 -8.46 8.51
CA ASN A 86 -9.88 -9.75 9.19
C ASN A 86 -10.65 -10.92 8.56
N SER A 87 -11.28 -10.72 7.42
CA SER A 87 -11.97 -11.82 6.73
C SER A 87 -10.96 -12.55 5.84
N PHE A 88 -10.68 -13.82 6.15
CA PHE A 88 -9.75 -14.68 5.41
C PHE A 88 -10.34 -16.10 5.23
N ALA A 89 -11.63 -16.19 4.90
CA ALA A 89 -12.31 -17.45 4.65
C ALA A 89 -12.04 -18.05 3.26
N GLY A 90 -11.27 -17.33 2.42
CA GLY A 90 -10.95 -17.75 1.07
C GLY A 90 -11.94 -17.26 0.01
N LEU A 91 -12.81 -16.33 0.37
CA LEU A 91 -13.77 -15.74 -0.56
C LEU A 91 -13.15 -14.54 -1.31
N SER A 92 -13.61 -14.27 -2.52
CA SER A 92 -13.17 -13.12 -3.30
C SER A 92 -13.56 -11.77 -2.66
N THR A 93 -14.51 -11.78 -1.73
CA THR A 93 -14.96 -10.61 -0.97
C THR A 93 -14.16 -10.36 0.30
N ASP A 94 -13.28 -11.28 0.68
CA ASP A 94 -12.50 -11.21 1.91
C ASP A 94 -11.43 -10.10 1.89
N SER A 95 -10.92 -9.80 3.08
CA SER A 95 -9.71 -9.00 3.25
C SER A 95 -8.52 -9.66 2.55
N TYR A 96 -7.50 -8.87 2.26
CA TYR A 96 -6.30 -9.35 1.61
C TYR A 96 -5.05 -8.86 2.35
N ALA A 97 -4.07 -9.72 2.47
CA ALA A 97 -2.75 -9.37 2.98
C ALA A 97 -1.69 -10.19 2.24
N ALA A 98 -0.61 -9.54 1.82
CA ALA A 98 0.48 -10.21 1.14
C ALA A 98 1.82 -9.58 1.49
N THR A 99 2.76 -10.40 1.95
CA THR A 99 4.15 -10.01 2.13
C THR A 99 4.83 -9.90 0.77
N ARG A 100 5.67 -8.87 0.58
CA ARG A 100 6.41 -8.62 -0.65
C ARG A 100 7.90 -8.86 -0.45
N GLY A 101 8.56 -9.33 -1.51
CA GLY A 101 10.02 -9.54 -1.53
C GLY A 101 10.79 -8.40 -2.20
N SER A 102 10.12 -7.37 -2.70
CA SER A 102 10.76 -6.24 -3.37
C SER A 102 11.45 -5.31 -2.37
N ASP A 103 12.62 -4.79 -2.73
CA ASP A 103 13.41 -3.95 -1.85
C ASP A 103 12.90 -2.50 -1.79
N GLY A 104 13.19 -1.86 -0.65
CA GLY A 104 12.98 -0.44 -0.42
C GLY A 104 11.55 -0.06 -0.02
N PRO A 105 11.37 1.16 0.48
CA PRO A 105 10.10 1.68 0.91
C PRO A 105 9.15 1.92 -0.27
N PHE A 106 7.87 1.92 0.01
CA PHE A 106 6.88 2.42 -0.94
C PHE A 106 7.02 3.94 -1.08
N THR A 107 6.81 4.44 -2.28
CA THR A 107 7.02 5.85 -2.64
C THR A 107 5.81 6.49 -3.31
N GLY A 108 4.74 5.73 -3.51
CA GLY A 108 3.48 6.24 -4.05
C GLY A 108 2.48 5.15 -4.31
N ALA A 109 1.25 5.55 -4.60
CA ALA A 109 0.15 4.65 -4.95
C ALA A 109 -0.78 5.30 -5.97
N ALA A 110 -1.38 4.49 -6.82
CA ALA A 110 -2.41 4.91 -7.75
C ALA A 110 -3.43 3.79 -8.00
N ALA A 111 -4.69 4.17 -8.19
CA ALA A 111 -5.72 3.32 -8.76
C ALA A 111 -5.79 3.61 -10.27
N CYS A 112 -5.61 2.60 -11.09
CA CYS A 112 -5.64 2.74 -12.54
C CYS A 112 -5.99 1.42 -13.24
N MET A 113 -6.62 1.50 -14.39
CA MET A 113 -6.90 0.35 -15.26
C MET A 113 -7.57 -0.83 -14.54
N GLY A 114 -8.51 -0.54 -13.62
CA GLY A 114 -9.21 -1.55 -12.83
C GLY A 114 -8.39 -2.26 -11.77
N GLY A 115 -7.16 -1.81 -11.52
CA GLY A 115 -6.25 -2.34 -10.52
C GLY A 115 -5.62 -1.25 -9.66
N VAL A 116 -4.66 -1.68 -8.84
CA VAL A 116 -3.87 -0.80 -7.96
C VAL A 116 -2.40 -0.95 -8.29
N VAL A 117 -1.68 0.15 -8.20
CA VAL A 117 -0.22 0.17 -8.31
C VAL A 117 0.36 0.83 -7.08
N PHE A 118 1.26 0.14 -6.40
CA PHE A 118 2.14 0.70 -5.38
C PHE A 118 3.53 0.84 -5.93
N PHE A 119 4.06 2.05 -5.88
CA PHE A 119 5.38 2.36 -6.40
C PHE A 119 6.44 2.23 -5.31
N LYS A 120 7.62 1.80 -5.73
CA LYS A 120 8.91 1.95 -5.05
C LYS A 120 9.86 2.69 -5.98
N GLU A 121 11.07 3.02 -5.57
CA GLU A 121 11.99 3.78 -6.46
C GLU A 121 12.41 2.99 -7.70
N ASN A 122 12.59 1.66 -7.58
CA ASN A 122 13.15 0.82 -8.64
C ASN A 122 12.19 -0.27 -9.15
N CYS A 123 10.95 -0.27 -8.68
CA CYS A 123 9.91 -1.18 -9.14
C CYS A 123 8.53 -0.65 -8.82
N MET A 124 7.52 -1.33 -9.34
CA MET A 124 6.14 -1.19 -8.94
C MET A 124 5.52 -2.55 -8.62
N GLU A 125 4.62 -2.57 -7.65
CA GLU A 125 3.75 -3.70 -7.33
C GLU A 125 2.38 -3.47 -7.98
N ARG A 126 2.07 -4.25 -9.00
CA ARG A 126 0.78 -4.17 -9.70
C ARG A 126 -0.18 -5.21 -9.15
N ILE A 127 -1.37 -4.77 -8.80
CA ILE A 127 -2.43 -5.62 -8.26
C ILE A 127 -3.61 -5.56 -9.20
N TYR A 128 -4.10 -6.71 -9.62
CA TYR A 128 -5.26 -6.81 -10.50
C TYR A 128 -6.09 -8.05 -10.16
N PRO A 129 -7.39 -8.05 -10.50
CA PRO A 129 -8.24 -9.22 -10.29
C PRO A 129 -7.71 -10.44 -11.07
N ALA A 130 -7.69 -11.60 -10.42
CA ALA A 130 -7.32 -12.86 -11.06
C ALA A 130 -8.54 -13.54 -11.68
N ALA A 131 -8.35 -14.25 -12.78
CA ALA A 131 -9.43 -14.92 -13.51
C ALA A 131 -10.18 -15.99 -12.67
N GLY A 132 -9.51 -16.57 -11.66
CA GLY A 132 -10.11 -17.54 -10.73
C GLY A 132 -10.71 -16.96 -9.46
N GLY A 133 -10.84 -15.63 -9.38
CA GLY A 133 -11.18 -14.91 -8.16
C GLY A 133 -9.92 -14.55 -7.35
N GLY A 134 -10.08 -13.62 -6.40
CA GLY A 134 -8.95 -13.05 -5.65
C GLY A 134 -8.13 -12.05 -6.46
N HIS A 135 -6.87 -11.84 -6.06
CA HIS A 135 -6.00 -10.82 -6.65
C HIS A 135 -4.62 -11.40 -6.94
N GLN A 136 -4.06 -10.94 -8.04
CA GLN A 136 -2.68 -11.25 -8.42
C GLN A 136 -1.82 -10.01 -8.22
N ILE A 137 -0.64 -10.19 -7.61
CA ILE A 137 0.36 -9.14 -7.45
C ILE A 137 1.58 -9.51 -8.30
N VAL A 138 2.01 -8.57 -9.12
CA VAL A 138 3.21 -8.71 -9.94
C VAL A 138 4.17 -7.56 -9.65
N THR A 139 5.39 -7.91 -9.29
CA THR A 139 6.49 -6.95 -9.19
C THR A 139 7.05 -6.67 -10.59
N VAL A 140 7.04 -5.41 -11.01
CA VAL A 140 7.57 -4.96 -12.29
C VAL A 140 8.82 -4.10 -12.02
N PRO A 141 10.03 -4.57 -12.38
CA PRO A 141 11.23 -3.76 -12.30
C PRO A 141 11.13 -2.58 -13.28
N CYS A 142 11.22 -1.37 -12.77
CA CYS A 142 11.13 -0.15 -13.59
C CYS A 142 11.59 1.06 -12.76
N SER A 143 11.78 2.21 -13.40
CA SER A 143 11.86 3.47 -12.68
C SER A 143 10.50 3.80 -12.09
N GLY A 144 10.39 3.76 -10.77
CA GLY A 144 9.16 4.11 -10.06
C GLY A 144 9.18 5.54 -9.57
N VAL A 145 8.33 5.87 -8.60
CA VAL A 145 8.23 7.21 -8.04
C VAL A 145 9.46 7.50 -7.18
N ARG A 146 10.09 8.63 -7.42
CA ARG A 146 11.21 9.11 -6.61
C ARG A 146 10.77 9.33 -5.17
N LYS A 147 11.60 8.98 -4.20
CA LYS A 147 11.34 9.22 -2.78
C LYS A 147 11.07 10.71 -2.51
N GLY A 148 9.96 10.99 -1.85
CA GLY A 148 9.49 12.36 -1.57
C GLY A 148 8.73 13.02 -2.72
N ALA A 149 8.51 12.31 -3.84
CA ALA A 149 7.75 12.80 -4.98
C ALA A 149 6.35 12.16 -5.11
N GLU A 150 5.80 11.60 -4.04
CA GLU A 150 4.49 10.94 -4.01
C GLU A 150 3.35 11.82 -4.50
N ARG A 151 3.46 13.12 -4.29
CA ARG A 151 2.45 14.10 -4.72
C ARG A 151 2.46 14.41 -6.22
N THR A 152 3.44 13.89 -6.94
CA THR A 152 3.48 14.01 -8.40
C THR A 152 2.69 12.91 -9.11
N VAL A 153 2.24 11.89 -8.37
CA VAL A 153 1.42 10.83 -8.95
C VAL A 153 0.06 11.38 -9.32
N ALA A 154 -0.24 11.37 -10.61
CA ALA A 154 -1.49 11.84 -11.17
C ALA A 154 -2.02 10.83 -12.19
N VAL A 155 -3.33 10.63 -12.21
CA VAL A 155 -4.00 9.79 -13.20
C VAL A 155 -4.81 10.68 -14.13
N ALA A 156 -4.50 10.63 -15.41
CA ALA A 156 -5.23 11.35 -16.45
C ALA A 156 -5.47 10.41 -17.65
N ASP A 157 -6.71 10.34 -18.10
CA ASP A 157 -7.13 9.50 -19.23
C ASP A 157 -6.70 8.03 -19.12
N GLY A 158 -6.70 7.48 -17.89
CA GLY A 158 -6.29 6.11 -17.62
C GLY A 158 -4.77 5.90 -17.57
N VAL A 159 -3.97 6.93 -17.80
CA VAL A 159 -2.50 6.89 -17.71
C VAL A 159 -2.05 7.49 -16.37
N VAL A 160 -1.10 6.84 -15.72
CA VAL A 160 -0.48 7.34 -14.48
C VAL A 160 0.79 8.10 -14.85
N TYR A 161 0.85 9.37 -14.48
CA TYR A 161 2.04 10.21 -14.62
C TYR A 161 2.70 10.39 -13.26
N TYR A 162 4.03 10.35 -13.22
CA TYR A 162 4.78 10.53 -11.99
C TYR A 162 6.23 10.97 -12.23
N LEU A 163 6.86 11.54 -11.20
CA LEU A 163 8.26 11.90 -11.23
C LEU A 163 9.11 10.72 -10.73
N GLY A 164 9.93 10.18 -11.61
CA GLY A 164 10.98 9.22 -11.30
C GLY A 164 12.31 9.90 -10.95
N ASN A 165 13.38 9.12 -10.82
CA ASN A 165 14.70 9.65 -10.48
C ASN A 165 15.34 10.47 -11.61
N ASP A 166 15.03 10.16 -12.85
CA ASP A 166 15.66 10.70 -14.07
C ASP A 166 14.67 11.40 -15.00
N GLY A 167 13.42 11.58 -14.60
CA GLY A 167 12.44 12.30 -15.40
C GLY A 167 11.00 12.00 -15.02
N VAL A 168 10.07 12.54 -15.82
CA VAL A 168 8.64 12.27 -15.72
C VAL A 168 8.31 11.03 -16.54
N TYR A 169 7.57 10.14 -15.93
CA TYR A 169 7.14 8.88 -16.53
C TYR A 169 5.64 8.86 -16.75
N ALA A 170 5.23 8.16 -17.80
CA ALA A 170 3.86 7.78 -18.09
C ALA A 170 3.73 6.25 -18.05
N PHE A 171 2.71 5.75 -17.38
CA PHE A 171 2.41 4.33 -17.26
C PHE A 171 0.96 4.07 -17.67
N ASP A 172 0.78 3.31 -18.73
CA ASP A 172 -0.51 2.96 -19.36
C ASP A 172 -0.91 1.49 -19.14
N GLY A 173 -0.24 0.79 -18.23
CA GLY A 173 -0.46 -0.64 -17.98
C GLY A 173 0.58 -1.56 -18.61
N SER A 174 1.41 -1.06 -19.50
CA SER A 174 2.55 -1.77 -20.07
C SER A 174 3.82 -1.54 -19.23
N MET A 175 4.87 -1.01 -19.82
CA MET A 175 6.07 -0.55 -19.12
C MET A 175 6.07 0.98 -19.04
N PRO A 176 6.50 1.58 -17.93
CA PRO A 176 6.61 3.03 -17.84
C PRO A 176 7.57 3.60 -18.88
N VAL A 177 7.17 4.68 -19.51
CA VAL A 177 7.97 5.39 -20.51
C VAL A 177 8.33 6.78 -19.99
N CYS A 178 9.61 7.15 -20.06
CA CYS A 178 10.06 8.49 -19.72
C CYS A 178 9.60 9.48 -20.81
N VAL A 179 8.61 10.30 -20.50
CA VAL A 179 8.01 11.27 -21.44
C VAL A 179 8.76 12.61 -21.45
N SER A 180 9.58 12.87 -20.45
CA SER A 180 10.32 14.12 -20.33
C SER A 180 11.75 14.08 -20.91
N ARG A 181 12.17 12.95 -21.46
CA ARG A 181 13.54 12.78 -21.98
C ARG A 181 13.93 13.86 -23.00
N ALA A 182 12.98 14.29 -23.82
CA ALA A 182 13.21 15.34 -24.82
C ALA A 182 13.49 16.74 -24.22
N LEU A 183 13.10 16.96 -22.94
CA LEU A 183 13.30 18.23 -22.25
C LEU A 183 14.69 18.40 -21.62
N GLY A 184 15.48 17.30 -21.59
CA GLY A 184 16.84 17.27 -21.03
C GLY A 184 16.90 17.37 -19.51
N ASP A 185 18.03 16.95 -18.92
CA ASP A 185 18.18 16.77 -17.47
C ASP A 185 18.15 18.07 -16.65
N LYS A 186 18.49 19.20 -17.27
CA LYS A 186 18.69 20.46 -16.55
C LYS A 186 17.41 21.07 -15.97
N ARG A 187 16.23 20.74 -16.50
CA ARG A 187 14.95 21.27 -16.00
C ARG A 187 14.41 20.54 -14.77
N TYR A 188 14.88 19.32 -14.54
CA TYR A 188 14.40 18.49 -13.43
C TYR A 188 15.33 18.48 -12.22
N THR A 189 16.61 18.77 -12.41
CA THR A 189 17.59 18.85 -11.31
C THR A 189 17.50 20.17 -10.55
N GLY A 190 17.12 21.28 -11.19
CA GLY A 190 17.03 22.60 -10.57
C GLY A 190 15.87 22.76 -9.58
N GLY A 191 14.76 22.05 -9.77
CA GLY A 191 13.57 22.15 -8.91
C GLY A 191 13.63 21.26 -7.65
N VAL A 192 14.60 20.39 -7.55
CA VAL A 192 14.69 19.39 -6.47
C VAL A 192 15.74 19.74 -5.43
N ALA A 193 16.69 20.60 -5.74
CA ALA A 193 17.79 21.00 -4.85
C ALA A 193 17.41 22.00 -3.74
N GLY A 194 16.21 22.55 -3.78
CA GLY A 194 15.72 23.52 -2.81
C GLY A 194 14.72 22.95 -1.81
N GLY A 195 14.92 21.73 -1.33
CA GLY A 195 14.02 20.95 -0.51
C GLY A 195 13.45 21.59 0.75
N GLU A 196 12.59 22.56 0.63
CA GLU A 196 11.60 22.81 1.66
C GLU A 196 10.27 22.14 1.28
N SER A 197 9.99 21.08 2.05
CA SER A 197 8.68 20.44 2.18
C SER A 197 7.92 20.09 0.89
N GLY A 198 8.25 18.98 0.28
CA GLY A 198 7.30 18.01 -0.28
C GLY A 198 6.14 18.50 -1.16
N ARG A 199 6.25 19.63 -1.82
CA ARG A 199 5.20 20.18 -2.68
C ARG A 199 5.65 20.22 -4.14
N TYR A 200 5.80 19.04 -4.72
CA TYR A 200 5.91 18.95 -6.18
C TYR A 200 4.49 18.87 -6.75
N ARG A 201 4.13 19.82 -7.59
CA ARG A 201 2.90 19.75 -8.39
C ARG A 201 3.33 19.69 -9.85
N MET A 202 2.82 18.73 -10.59
CA MET A 202 2.85 18.82 -12.05
C MET A 202 1.77 19.78 -12.47
N TYR A 203 2.17 20.84 -13.16
CA TYR A 203 1.23 21.75 -13.81
C TYR A 203 1.09 21.30 -15.28
N PRO A 204 -0.11 21.33 -15.85
CA PRO A 204 -0.24 21.20 -17.29
C PRO A 204 0.54 22.36 -17.94
N VAL A 205 1.50 22.02 -18.77
CA VAL A 205 2.17 22.98 -19.65
C VAL A 205 1.30 23.06 -20.88
N ASP A 206 0.89 24.27 -21.28
CA ASP A 206 0.21 24.41 -22.54
C ASP A 206 1.13 24.01 -23.72
N ALA A 207 0.53 23.61 -24.84
CA ALA A 207 1.27 23.07 -25.98
C ALA A 207 2.24 24.07 -26.63
N ALA A 208 2.29 25.31 -26.18
CA ALA A 208 3.16 26.37 -26.70
C ALA A 208 4.48 26.52 -25.92
N GLY A 209 4.62 25.87 -24.76
CA GLY A 209 5.90 25.88 -24.02
C GLY A 209 6.30 27.23 -23.45
N GLU A 210 5.40 28.17 -23.33
CA GLU A 210 5.66 29.47 -22.70
C GLU A 210 5.33 29.37 -21.20
N THR A 211 6.35 29.49 -20.39
CA THR A 211 6.24 29.68 -18.94
C THR A 211 6.20 31.18 -18.67
N GLU A 212 5.13 31.69 -18.10
CA GLU A 212 5.18 32.91 -17.31
C GLU A 212 5.75 32.63 -15.91
#